data_96237b2e4f05b80e5484745652c82a45
#
_entry.id   96237b2e4f05b80e5484745652c82a45
#
_cell.length_a   1.000
_cell.length_b   1.000
_cell.length_c   1.000
_cell.angle_alpha   90.00
_cell.angle_beta   90.00
_cell.angle_gamma   90.00
#
_symmetry.space_group_name_H-M   'P 1'
#
loop_
_entity.id
_entity.type
_entity.pdbx_description
1 polymer ?
#
loop_
_entity_poly.entity_id
_entity_poly.type
_entity_poly.pdbx_seq_one_letter_code
_entity_poly.pdbx_strand_id
1 'polypeptide(L)'
;YEDNMAATIAAFRAGDQPHYSQVYDAGAAIMVAQVKNGVVIGFEEMAEKYGISVDADNYIPGIKNFYADSDGKMVGVPFNSSTCLMYANMDILAEVGIEEVPKTYEEFEAIAQKIADAGYIPLLQSHSPWIWTENFFSRHNLLMTDGNNGYDAVPTKTLFAETDEFVMHWSKVKEWYEKGWYGYKGRAWGDNQAPFTNGEAAFWFGSAASFGGMKGVLPNFTTNPILYWDSVTGGK
;
A
#
# COMPACT_ATOMS: atom_id res chain seq x y z
N TYR A 1 4.66 -7.41 -12.37
CA TYR A 1 5.92 -6.90 -11.76
C TYR A 1 6.84 -8.04 -11.35
N GLU A 2 6.33 -9.04 -10.64
CA GLU A 2 7.11 -10.24 -10.23
C GLU A 2 7.74 -10.91 -11.45
N ASP A 3 6.99 -11.08 -12.52
CA ASP A 3 7.48 -11.64 -13.80
C ASP A 3 8.56 -10.76 -14.42
N ASN A 4 8.44 -9.43 -14.33
CA ASN A 4 9.42 -8.49 -14.85
C ASN A 4 10.77 -8.62 -14.12
N MET A 5 10.75 -8.77 -12.80
CA MET A 5 11.97 -8.97 -12.02
C MET A 5 12.65 -10.30 -12.36
N ALA A 6 11.88 -11.39 -12.45
CA ALA A 6 12.40 -12.70 -12.84
C ALA A 6 13.01 -12.66 -14.25
N ALA A 7 12.34 -12.01 -15.21
CA ALA A 7 12.83 -11.82 -16.56
C ALA A 7 14.11 -10.97 -16.60
N THR A 8 14.18 -9.89 -15.82
CA THR A 8 15.37 -9.03 -15.72
C THR A 8 16.58 -9.80 -15.18
N ILE A 9 16.40 -10.62 -14.15
CA ILE A 9 17.47 -11.47 -13.60
C ILE A 9 17.93 -12.52 -14.61
N ALA A 10 16.99 -13.15 -15.32
CA ALA A 10 17.34 -14.14 -16.35
C ALA A 10 18.12 -13.50 -17.52
N ALA A 11 17.68 -12.34 -17.98
CA ALA A 11 18.34 -11.58 -19.05
C ALA A 11 19.76 -11.15 -18.65
N PHE A 12 19.93 -10.67 -17.40
CA PHE A 12 21.27 -10.34 -16.87
C PHE A 12 22.20 -11.56 -16.87
N ARG A 13 21.72 -12.73 -16.44
CA ARG A 13 22.50 -13.97 -16.44
C ARG A 13 22.89 -14.43 -17.86
N ALA A 14 22.05 -14.09 -18.83
CA ALA A 14 22.31 -14.39 -20.24
C ALA A 14 23.20 -13.36 -20.96
N GLY A 15 23.55 -12.26 -20.29
CA GLY A 15 24.32 -11.16 -20.90
C GLY A 15 23.49 -10.28 -21.85
N ASP A 16 22.16 -10.32 -21.73
CA ASP A 16 21.18 -9.59 -22.55
C ASP A 16 20.22 -8.77 -21.66
N GLN A 17 20.80 -8.12 -20.66
CA GLN A 17 20.04 -7.34 -19.68
C GLN A 17 19.43 -6.08 -20.30
N PRO A 18 18.24 -5.66 -19.83
CA PRO A 18 17.63 -4.41 -20.28
C PRO A 18 18.43 -3.20 -19.80
N HIS A 19 18.33 -2.08 -20.53
CA HIS A 19 18.96 -0.83 -20.12
C HIS A 19 18.36 -0.24 -18.85
N TYR A 20 17.08 -0.46 -18.62
CA TYR A 20 16.35 -0.09 -17.39
C TYR A 20 15.21 -1.07 -17.14
N SER A 21 14.81 -1.19 -15.90
CA SER A 21 13.70 -2.04 -15.50
C SER A 21 12.83 -1.33 -14.45
N GLN A 22 11.54 -1.48 -14.56
CA GLN A 22 10.62 -1.00 -13.54
C GLN A 22 10.64 -1.95 -12.34
N VAL A 23 10.83 -1.40 -11.15
CA VAL A 23 10.85 -2.14 -9.89
C VAL A 23 10.01 -1.43 -8.83
N TYR A 24 9.54 -2.19 -7.84
CA TYR A 24 8.89 -1.67 -6.65
C TYR A 24 9.08 -2.66 -5.49
N ASP A 25 8.76 -2.26 -4.26
CA ASP A 25 8.84 -3.09 -3.05
C ASP A 25 10.19 -3.83 -2.91
N ALA A 26 10.13 -5.13 -2.65
CA ALA A 26 11.30 -6.00 -2.51
C ALA A 26 12.21 -5.97 -3.74
N GLY A 27 11.62 -5.79 -4.93
CA GLY A 27 12.39 -5.63 -6.17
C GLY A 27 13.24 -4.37 -6.16
N ALA A 28 12.73 -3.25 -5.63
CA ALA A 28 13.50 -2.03 -5.47
C ALA A 28 14.68 -2.25 -4.50
N ALA A 29 14.43 -2.87 -3.34
CA ALA A 29 15.48 -3.18 -2.37
C ALA A 29 16.59 -4.07 -2.95
N ILE A 30 16.21 -5.10 -3.72
CA ILE A 30 17.16 -5.98 -4.42
C ILE A 30 18.02 -5.18 -5.39
N MET A 31 17.41 -4.29 -6.20
CA MET A 31 18.14 -3.49 -7.19
C MET A 31 19.07 -2.48 -6.52
N VAL A 32 18.64 -1.81 -5.45
CA VAL A 32 19.49 -0.92 -4.65
C VAL A 32 20.73 -1.67 -4.13
N ALA A 33 20.55 -2.87 -3.61
CA ALA A 33 21.66 -3.70 -3.15
C ALA A 33 22.64 -4.08 -4.28
N GLN A 34 22.16 -4.20 -5.53
CA GLN A 34 23.02 -4.54 -6.66
C GLN A 34 23.88 -3.39 -7.18
N VAL A 35 23.60 -2.14 -6.80
CA VAL A 35 24.49 -1.00 -7.11
C VAL A 35 25.88 -1.23 -6.52
N LYS A 36 25.96 -1.64 -5.25
CA LYS A 36 27.24 -1.95 -4.59
C LYS A 36 28.02 -3.10 -5.24
N ASN A 37 27.32 -3.98 -5.96
CA ASN A 37 27.90 -5.10 -6.70
C ASN A 37 28.26 -4.76 -8.15
N GLY A 38 28.03 -3.53 -8.59
CA GLY A 38 28.30 -3.09 -9.98
C GLY A 38 27.36 -3.72 -11.03
N VAL A 39 26.26 -4.30 -10.62
CA VAL A 39 25.24 -4.90 -11.52
C VAL A 39 24.28 -3.82 -12.03
N VAL A 40 23.95 -2.85 -11.18
CA VAL A 40 23.08 -1.72 -11.48
C VAL A 40 23.89 -0.44 -11.32
N ILE A 41 23.71 0.50 -12.23
CA ILE A 41 24.23 1.87 -12.11
C ILE A 41 23.12 2.71 -11.48
N GLY A 42 23.43 3.40 -10.37
CA GLY A 42 22.48 4.29 -9.73
C GLY A 42 22.09 5.48 -10.63
N PHE A 43 20.87 5.96 -10.48
CA PHE A 43 20.36 7.06 -11.31
C PHE A 43 21.21 8.33 -11.18
N GLU A 44 21.57 8.77 -9.97
CA GLU A 44 22.40 9.96 -9.78
C GLU A 44 23.81 9.74 -10.31
N GLU A 45 24.41 8.58 -10.12
CA GLU A 45 25.72 8.23 -10.69
C GLU A 45 25.68 8.31 -12.23
N MET A 46 24.63 7.79 -12.85
CA MET A 46 24.47 7.87 -14.30
C MET A 46 24.27 9.32 -14.76
N ALA A 47 23.47 10.11 -14.04
CA ALA A 47 23.28 11.52 -14.34
C ALA A 47 24.58 12.31 -14.28
N GLU A 48 25.38 12.13 -13.24
CA GLU A 48 26.72 12.73 -13.11
C GLU A 48 27.62 12.36 -14.29
N LYS A 49 27.65 11.07 -14.64
CA LYS A 49 28.47 10.55 -15.76
C LYS A 49 28.14 11.21 -17.10
N TYR A 50 26.89 11.55 -17.35
CA TYR A 50 26.44 12.15 -18.59
C TYR A 50 26.19 13.67 -18.52
N GLY A 51 26.52 14.31 -17.38
CA GLY A 51 26.33 15.74 -17.18
C GLY A 51 24.86 16.17 -17.15
N ILE A 52 23.97 15.29 -16.70
CA ILE A 52 22.54 15.56 -16.57
C ILE A 52 22.28 16.11 -15.16
N SER A 53 21.65 17.27 -15.09
CA SER A 53 21.23 17.83 -13.79
C SER A 53 19.98 17.11 -13.30
N VAL A 54 20.05 16.61 -12.05
CA VAL A 54 18.91 16.01 -11.35
C VAL A 54 18.45 16.99 -10.30
N ASP A 55 17.21 17.46 -10.42
CA ASP A 55 16.57 18.26 -9.37
C ASP A 55 15.88 17.35 -8.37
N ALA A 56 16.67 16.87 -7.41
CA ALA A 56 16.20 15.94 -6.37
C ALA A 56 15.18 16.60 -5.42
N ASP A 57 15.13 17.93 -5.37
CA ASP A 57 14.22 18.67 -4.47
C ASP A 57 12.80 18.80 -5.07
N ASN A 58 12.64 18.47 -6.34
CA ASN A 58 11.32 18.36 -6.96
C ASN A 58 10.53 17.11 -6.54
N TYR A 59 11.16 16.17 -5.87
CA TYR A 59 10.48 14.97 -5.38
C TYR A 59 9.99 15.16 -3.94
N ILE A 60 8.82 14.57 -3.64
CA ILE A 60 8.35 14.46 -2.26
C ILE A 60 9.39 13.65 -1.46
N PRO A 61 9.90 14.15 -0.31
CA PRO A 61 11.01 13.54 0.41
C PRO A 61 10.83 12.05 0.73
N GLY A 62 9.63 11.64 1.15
CA GLY A 62 9.33 10.23 1.43
C GLY A 62 9.42 9.32 0.20
N ILE A 63 9.09 9.85 -1.00
CA ILE A 63 9.18 9.10 -2.25
C ILE A 63 10.63 9.04 -2.75
N LYS A 64 11.34 10.16 -2.68
CA LYS A 64 12.76 10.23 -3.04
C LYS A 64 13.59 9.23 -2.24
N ASN A 65 13.42 9.23 -0.92
CA ASN A 65 14.22 8.42 -0.02
C ASN A 65 13.90 6.92 -0.13
N PHE A 66 12.72 6.54 -0.59
CA PHE A 66 12.36 5.13 -0.78
C PHE A 66 13.27 4.43 -1.80
N TYR A 67 13.76 5.15 -2.81
CA TYR A 67 14.65 4.60 -3.85
C TYR A 67 16.10 5.10 -3.71
N ALA A 68 16.47 5.54 -2.51
CA ALA A 68 17.82 5.96 -2.20
C ALA A 68 18.64 4.83 -1.56
N ASP A 69 19.96 4.91 -1.71
CA ASP A 69 20.88 4.06 -0.97
C ASP A 69 21.13 4.60 0.46
N SER A 70 21.99 3.93 1.21
CA SER A 70 22.38 4.33 2.58
C SER A 70 23.06 5.70 2.67
N ASP A 71 23.56 6.22 1.58
CA ASP A 71 24.24 7.52 1.50
C ASP A 71 23.26 8.62 1.02
N GLY A 72 21.99 8.28 0.83
CA GLY A 72 20.92 9.18 0.38
C GLY A 72 20.94 9.46 -1.12
N LYS A 73 21.73 8.75 -1.91
CA LYS A 73 21.76 8.87 -3.38
C LYS A 73 20.61 8.12 -4.00
N MET A 74 19.89 8.77 -4.92
CA MET A 74 18.81 8.12 -5.67
C MET A 74 19.39 7.07 -6.63
N VAL A 75 19.05 5.82 -6.36
CA VAL A 75 19.40 4.67 -7.20
C VAL A 75 18.40 4.48 -8.32
N GLY A 76 17.12 4.73 -8.06
CA GLY A 76 16.04 4.68 -9.02
C GLY A 76 15.35 6.02 -9.19
N VAL A 77 14.69 6.20 -10.35
CA VAL A 77 13.85 7.38 -10.63
C VAL A 77 12.42 7.07 -10.16
N PRO A 78 11.87 7.81 -9.19
CA PRO A 78 10.46 7.70 -8.87
C PRO A 78 9.61 8.11 -10.08
N PHE A 79 8.84 7.17 -10.63
CA PHE A 79 7.96 7.44 -11.77
C PHE A 79 6.52 7.73 -11.31
N ASN A 80 6.01 6.93 -10.38
CA ASN A 80 4.73 7.12 -9.71
C ASN A 80 4.77 6.48 -8.33
N SER A 81 3.86 6.91 -7.48
CA SER A 81 3.70 6.34 -6.15
C SER A 81 2.22 6.26 -5.82
N SER A 82 1.82 5.10 -5.31
CA SER A 82 0.46 4.88 -4.85
C SER A 82 0.30 5.27 -3.39
N THR A 83 -0.86 5.87 -3.07
CA THR A 83 -1.33 6.04 -1.70
C THR A 83 -2.55 5.14 -1.51
N CYS A 84 -2.63 4.46 -0.39
CA CYS A 84 -3.81 3.68 -0.05
C CYS A 84 -4.95 4.61 0.34
N LEU A 85 -6.10 4.41 -0.28
CA LEU A 85 -7.34 5.13 -0.02
C LEU A 85 -8.44 4.15 0.34
N MET A 86 -9.38 4.58 1.16
CA MET A 86 -10.67 3.92 1.30
C MET A 86 -11.63 4.47 0.25
N TYR A 87 -12.18 3.60 -0.57
CA TYR A 87 -13.27 3.88 -1.49
C TYR A 87 -14.59 3.52 -0.81
N ALA A 88 -15.58 4.41 -0.89
CA ALA A 88 -16.90 4.20 -0.33
C ALA A 88 -17.96 4.28 -1.43
N ASN A 89 -18.83 3.30 -1.50
CA ASN A 89 -20.00 3.29 -2.38
C ASN A 89 -21.11 4.10 -1.73
N MET A 90 -21.34 5.31 -2.23
CA MET A 90 -22.30 6.24 -1.66
C MET A 90 -23.75 5.83 -1.87
N ASP A 91 -24.05 5.02 -2.88
CA ASP A 91 -25.41 4.51 -3.12
C ASP A 91 -25.79 3.50 -2.03
N ILE A 92 -24.88 2.58 -1.67
CA ILE A 92 -25.10 1.64 -0.57
C ILE A 92 -25.24 2.39 0.77
N LEU A 93 -24.36 3.36 1.04
CA LEU A 93 -24.44 4.14 2.28
C LEU A 93 -25.77 4.90 2.40
N ALA A 94 -26.22 5.52 1.32
CA ALA A 94 -27.51 6.22 1.27
C ALA A 94 -28.70 5.25 1.48
N GLU A 95 -28.69 4.07 0.83
CA GLU A 95 -29.73 3.05 0.98
C GLU A 95 -29.89 2.60 2.43
N VAL A 96 -28.78 2.41 3.13
CA VAL A 96 -28.80 2.01 4.54
C VAL A 96 -28.87 3.21 5.51
N GLY A 97 -29.04 4.43 5.01
CA GLY A 97 -29.15 5.63 5.84
C GLY A 97 -27.89 5.92 6.67
N ILE A 98 -26.72 5.83 6.05
CA ILE A 98 -25.44 6.24 6.59
C ILE A 98 -25.03 7.51 5.82
N GLU A 99 -24.95 8.63 6.53
CA GLU A 99 -24.69 9.95 5.94
C GLU A 99 -23.19 10.28 5.89
N GLU A 100 -22.41 9.77 6.84
CA GLU A 100 -20.98 10.05 6.95
C GLU A 100 -20.13 8.81 6.73
N VAL A 101 -19.07 8.98 5.96
CA VAL A 101 -18.05 7.94 5.75
C VAL A 101 -17.16 7.84 6.98
N PRO A 102 -16.93 6.63 7.53
CA PRO A 102 -16.11 6.46 8.73
C PRO A 102 -14.66 6.90 8.48
N LYS A 103 -14.03 7.44 9.50
CA LYS A 103 -12.61 7.85 9.51
C LYS A 103 -11.77 6.89 10.34
N THR A 104 -12.41 6.22 11.32
CA THR A 104 -11.74 5.29 12.21
C THR A 104 -12.33 3.89 12.09
N TYR A 105 -11.58 2.90 12.55
CA TYR A 105 -12.10 1.52 12.61
C TYR A 105 -13.23 1.38 13.63
N GLU A 106 -13.21 2.18 14.71
CA GLU A 106 -14.29 2.23 15.68
C GLU A 106 -15.61 2.76 15.05
N GLU A 107 -15.51 3.80 14.23
CA GLU A 107 -16.68 4.32 13.49
C GLU A 107 -17.16 3.30 12.45
N PHE A 108 -16.25 2.59 11.78
CA PHE A 108 -16.61 1.49 10.89
C PHE A 108 -17.33 0.37 11.63
N GLU A 109 -16.83 -0.08 12.79
CA GLU A 109 -17.48 -1.12 13.60
C GLU A 109 -18.90 -0.72 13.98
N ALA A 110 -19.15 0.56 14.27
CA ALA A 110 -20.48 1.07 14.67
C ALA A 110 -21.53 0.96 13.56
N ILE A 111 -21.12 0.94 12.30
CA ILE A 111 -22.03 0.91 11.14
C ILE A 111 -22.02 -0.41 10.38
N ALA A 112 -21.01 -1.26 10.59
CA ALA A 112 -20.77 -2.46 9.78
C ALA A 112 -21.95 -3.44 9.84
N GLN A 113 -22.57 -3.66 11.02
CA GLN A 113 -23.72 -4.57 11.13
C GLN A 113 -24.91 -4.07 10.30
N LYS A 114 -25.18 -2.78 10.30
CA LYS A 114 -26.28 -2.20 9.53
C LYS A 114 -26.13 -2.44 8.02
N ILE A 115 -24.89 -2.36 7.52
CA ILE A 115 -24.56 -2.66 6.13
C ILE A 115 -24.73 -4.15 5.84
N ALA A 116 -24.24 -5.01 6.73
CA ALA A 116 -24.36 -6.46 6.61
C ALA A 116 -25.83 -6.93 6.62
N ASP A 117 -26.67 -6.37 7.49
CA ASP A 117 -28.11 -6.67 7.60
C ASP A 117 -28.87 -6.31 6.30
N ALA A 118 -28.37 -5.34 5.54
CA ALA A 118 -28.91 -4.99 4.22
C ALA A 118 -28.43 -5.92 3.08
N GLY A 119 -27.55 -6.88 3.39
CA GLY A 119 -27.06 -7.86 2.43
C GLY A 119 -25.77 -7.46 1.69
N TYR A 120 -25.14 -6.36 2.08
CA TYR A 120 -23.88 -5.91 1.51
C TYR A 120 -22.68 -6.37 2.35
N ILE A 121 -21.53 -6.49 1.71
CA ILE A 121 -20.26 -6.69 2.44
C ILE A 121 -19.80 -5.33 2.96
N PRO A 122 -19.66 -5.12 4.29
CA PRO A 122 -19.21 -3.84 4.80
C PRO A 122 -17.84 -3.45 4.28
N LEU A 123 -16.82 -4.28 4.44
CA LEU A 123 -15.48 -4.03 3.95
C LEU A 123 -14.97 -5.19 3.10
N LEU A 124 -14.53 -4.91 1.91
CA LEU A 124 -13.98 -5.88 0.97
C LEU A 124 -12.50 -5.59 0.72
N GLN A 125 -11.64 -6.59 0.91
CA GLN A 125 -10.21 -6.44 0.64
C GLN A 125 -9.50 -7.79 0.50
N SER A 126 -8.40 -7.82 -0.27
CA SER A 126 -7.43 -8.91 -0.29
C SER A 126 -6.49 -8.85 0.92
N HIS A 127 -5.78 -9.94 1.20
CA HIS A 127 -4.72 -9.97 2.23
C HIS A 127 -3.42 -9.34 1.72
N SER A 128 -3.49 -8.08 1.25
CA SER A 128 -2.30 -7.35 0.81
C SER A 128 -1.50 -6.86 2.02
N PRO A 129 -0.21 -7.23 2.15
CA PRO A 129 0.66 -6.69 3.20
C PRO A 129 0.74 -5.17 3.18
N TRP A 130 0.76 -4.56 1.99
CA TRP A 130 0.75 -3.12 1.82
C TRP A 130 -0.42 -2.46 2.56
N ILE A 131 -1.63 -3.02 2.46
CA ILE A 131 -2.82 -2.46 3.11
C ILE A 131 -2.85 -2.76 4.61
N TRP A 132 -2.74 -4.05 4.95
CA TRP A 132 -2.98 -4.50 6.32
C TRP A 132 -1.80 -4.34 7.26
N THR A 133 -0.58 -4.28 6.72
CA THR A 133 0.64 -4.17 7.53
C THR A 133 1.29 -2.80 7.35
N GLU A 134 1.79 -2.49 6.16
CA GLU A 134 2.56 -1.27 5.93
C GLU A 134 1.72 -0.01 6.20
N ASN A 135 0.50 0.06 5.70
CA ASN A 135 -0.39 1.19 5.98
C ASN A 135 -0.85 1.24 7.44
N PHE A 136 -1.02 0.09 8.11
CA PHE A 136 -1.30 0.08 9.55
C PHE A 136 -0.18 0.74 10.34
N PHE A 137 1.05 0.26 10.17
CA PHE A 137 2.21 0.80 10.90
C PHE A 137 2.46 2.27 10.56
N SER A 138 2.40 2.63 9.28
CA SER A 138 2.55 4.01 8.82
C SER A 138 1.47 4.93 9.38
N ARG A 139 0.21 4.50 9.34
CA ARG A 139 -0.93 5.32 9.79
C ARG A 139 -0.90 5.58 11.30
N HIS A 140 -0.37 4.65 12.07
CA HIS A 140 -0.27 4.76 13.53
C HIS A 140 1.12 5.22 14.02
N ASN A 141 2.03 5.56 13.09
CA ASN A 141 3.41 5.96 13.41
C ASN A 141 4.12 4.93 14.30
N LEU A 142 3.95 3.65 13.97
CA LEU A 142 4.60 2.53 14.63
C LEU A 142 5.77 2.02 13.80
N LEU A 143 6.73 1.39 14.44
CA LEU A 143 7.89 0.81 13.76
C LEU A 143 7.61 -0.63 13.33
N MET A 144 7.88 -0.95 12.06
CA MET A 144 7.80 -2.30 11.51
C MET A 144 9.04 -3.13 11.82
N THR A 145 10.19 -2.45 11.89
CA THR A 145 11.50 -3.07 12.18
C THR A 145 12.28 -2.21 13.16
N ASP A 146 13.30 -2.80 13.79
CA ASP A 146 14.33 -2.04 14.51
C ASP A 146 15.15 -1.15 13.55
N GLY A 147 16.11 -0.41 14.06
CA GLY A 147 16.90 0.54 13.27
C GLY A 147 16.04 1.65 12.63
N ASN A 148 14.93 2.03 13.28
CA ASN A 148 14.01 3.07 12.80
C ASN A 148 13.51 2.76 11.38
N ASN A 149 12.94 1.55 11.19
CA ASN A 149 12.53 1.04 9.87
C ASN A 149 13.65 1.03 8.82
N GLY A 150 14.89 0.87 9.25
CA GLY A 150 16.07 0.83 8.37
C GLY A 150 16.68 2.19 8.04
N TYR A 151 16.16 3.30 8.58
CA TYR A 151 16.73 4.64 8.35
C TYR A 151 18.01 4.89 9.14
N ASP A 152 18.13 4.35 10.35
CA ASP A 152 19.28 4.58 11.23
C ASP A 152 20.31 3.45 11.14
N ALA A 153 19.86 2.23 10.89
CA ALA A 153 20.72 1.05 10.78
C ALA A 153 20.02 -0.05 9.97
N VAL A 154 20.80 -1.00 9.44
CA VAL A 154 20.23 -2.20 8.79
C VAL A 154 19.38 -2.97 9.80
N PRO A 155 18.11 -3.23 9.53
CA PRO A 155 17.23 -3.94 10.45
C PRO A 155 17.73 -5.35 10.74
N THR A 156 17.63 -5.76 11.99
CA THR A 156 17.99 -7.11 12.45
C THR A 156 16.78 -7.93 12.84
N LYS A 157 15.65 -7.30 13.12
CA LYS A 157 14.39 -7.96 13.45
C LYS A 157 13.17 -7.19 12.97
N THR A 158 12.08 -7.93 12.77
CA THR A 158 10.73 -7.36 12.62
C THR A 158 10.07 -7.21 13.99
N LEU A 159 9.18 -6.20 14.11
CA LEU A 159 8.47 -5.89 15.36
C LEU A 159 6.99 -6.31 15.33
N PHE A 160 6.53 -6.93 14.25
CA PHE A 160 5.11 -7.22 14.03
C PHE A 160 4.45 -8.00 15.17
N ALA A 161 5.09 -9.11 15.61
CA ALA A 161 4.55 -9.97 16.65
C ALA A 161 4.70 -9.38 18.06
N GLU A 162 5.55 -8.37 18.22
CA GLU A 162 5.82 -7.68 19.47
C GLU A 162 4.98 -6.39 19.64
N THR A 163 4.18 -6.03 18.63
CA THR A 163 3.34 -4.83 18.61
C THR A 163 1.91 -5.23 18.96
N ASP A 164 1.51 -5.03 20.20
CA ASP A 164 0.18 -5.43 20.71
C ASP A 164 -0.96 -4.83 19.91
N GLU A 165 -0.81 -3.59 19.44
CA GLU A 165 -1.79 -2.89 18.61
C GLU A 165 -1.98 -3.59 17.25
N PHE A 166 -0.92 -4.15 16.68
CA PHE A 166 -1.01 -4.91 15.43
C PHE A 166 -1.65 -6.28 15.63
N VAL A 167 -1.35 -6.93 16.75
CA VAL A 167 -2.01 -8.19 17.14
C VAL A 167 -3.50 -7.96 17.39
N MET A 168 -3.86 -6.85 18.06
CA MET A 168 -5.24 -6.43 18.24
C MET A 168 -5.93 -6.19 16.90
N HIS A 169 -5.30 -5.46 15.98
CA HIS A 169 -5.84 -5.17 14.65
C HIS A 169 -6.19 -6.46 13.89
N TRP A 170 -5.29 -7.42 13.82
CA TRP A 170 -5.56 -8.70 13.15
C TRP A 170 -6.63 -9.54 13.86
N SER A 171 -6.71 -9.44 15.18
CA SER A 171 -7.79 -10.07 15.95
C SER A 171 -9.15 -9.49 15.58
N LYS A 172 -9.20 -8.17 15.35
CA LYS A 172 -10.40 -7.46 14.87
C LYS A 172 -10.76 -7.83 13.42
N VAL A 173 -9.79 -7.91 12.53
CA VAL A 173 -10.04 -8.36 11.14
C VAL A 173 -10.62 -9.79 11.13
N LYS A 174 -10.11 -10.68 11.98
CA LYS A 174 -10.68 -12.02 12.15
C LYS A 174 -12.11 -11.96 12.68
N GLU A 175 -12.37 -11.17 13.72
CA GLU A 175 -13.72 -10.96 14.27
C GLU A 175 -14.70 -10.44 13.20
N TRP A 176 -14.27 -9.46 12.38
CA TRP A 176 -15.10 -8.94 11.27
C TRP A 176 -15.42 -10.00 10.23
N TYR A 177 -14.45 -10.85 9.90
CA TYR A 177 -14.68 -11.97 9.00
C TYR A 177 -15.74 -12.94 9.57
N GLU A 178 -15.65 -13.30 10.85
CA GLU A 178 -16.59 -14.18 11.53
C GLU A 178 -18.00 -13.56 11.63
N LYS A 179 -18.11 -12.23 11.72
CA LYS A 179 -19.37 -11.49 11.70
C LYS A 179 -19.93 -11.22 10.29
N GLY A 180 -19.18 -11.55 9.24
CA GLY A 180 -19.56 -11.20 7.86
C GLY A 180 -19.36 -9.71 7.52
N TRP A 181 -18.60 -8.96 8.32
CA TRP A 181 -18.29 -7.55 8.06
C TRP A 181 -17.08 -7.36 7.12
N TYR A 182 -16.25 -8.38 7.02
CA TYR A 182 -15.10 -8.40 6.12
C TYR A 182 -15.25 -9.51 5.09
N GLY A 183 -15.14 -9.15 3.82
CA GLY A 183 -15.16 -10.06 2.70
C GLY A 183 -13.79 -10.23 2.05
N TYR A 184 -13.49 -11.46 1.64
CA TYR A 184 -12.30 -11.82 0.90
C TYR A 184 -12.70 -12.64 -0.32
N LYS A 185 -12.45 -12.12 -1.51
CA LYS A 185 -12.88 -12.74 -2.79
C LYS A 185 -11.73 -13.35 -3.57
N GLY A 186 -10.51 -13.25 -3.08
CA GLY A 186 -9.34 -13.79 -3.74
C GLY A 186 -8.07 -13.00 -3.40
N ARG A 187 -6.91 -13.60 -3.73
CA ARG A 187 -5.61 -13.04 -3.42
C ARG A 187 -5.24 -11.88 -4.35
N ALA A 188 -5.62 -11.97 -5.61
CA ALA A 188 -5.27 -10.95 -6.58
C ALA A 188 -6.03 -9.64 -6.31
N TRP A 189 -5.40 -8.54 -6.68
CA TRP A 189 -5.98 -7.20 -6.49
C TRP A 189 -7.35 -7.06 -7.15
N GLY A 190 -7.45 -7.49 -8.41
CA GLY A 190 -8.68 -7.44 -9.21
C GLY A 190 -9.82 -8.28 -8.66
N ASP A 191 -9.53 -9.36 -7.92
CA ASP A 191 -10.55 -10.25 -7.35
C ASP A 191 -11.46 -9.53 -6.35
N ASN A 192 -10.97 -8.47 -5.72
CA ASN A 192 -11.69 -7.68 -4.73
C ASN A 192 -12.18 -6.34 -5.28
N GLN A 193 -11.51 -5.77 -6.27
CA GLN A 193 -11.94 -4.53 -6.91
C GLN A 193 -13.24 -4.73 -7.71
N ALA A 194 -13.32 -5.79 -8.50
CA ALA A 194 -14.49 -6.05 -9.34
C ALA A 194 -15.80 -6.21 -8.54
N PRO A 195 -15.87 -7.02 -7.46
CA PRO A 195 -17.07 -7.08 -6.63
C PRO A 195 -17.44 -5.73 -5.99
N PHE A 196 -16.48 -4.90 -5.60
CA PHE A 196 -16.76 -3.56 -5.12
C PHE A 196 -17.41 -2.68 -6.20
N THR A 197 -16.85 -2.68 -7.40
CA THR A 197 -17.42 -1.90 -8.52
C THR A 197 -18.76 -2.42 -9.00
N ASN A 198 -19.09 -3.68 -8.75
CA ASN A 198 -20.38 -4.29 -9.01
C ASN A 198 -21.43 -3.99 -7.92
N GLY A 199 -21.06 -3.25 -6.88
CA GLY A 199 -21.98 -2.87 -5.81
C GLY A 199 -22.20 -3.94 -4.74
N GLU A 200 -21.30 -4.92 -4.60
CA GLU A 200 -21.41 -5.97 -3.58
C GLU A 200 -20.92 -5.50 -2.18
N ALA A 201 -20.13 -4.42 -2.12
CA ALA A 201 -19.52 -3.95 -0.88
C ALA A 201 -19.63 -2.43 -0.70
N ALA A 202 -19.76 -1.99 0.57
CA ALA A 202 -19.83 -0.58 0.93
C ALA A 202 -18.47 0.09 0.88
N PHE A 203 -17.42 -0.59 1.38
CA PHE A 203 -16.06 -0.06 1.42
C PHE A 203 -15.05 -1.00 0.79
N TRP A 204 -14.04 -0.42 0.16
CA TRP A 204 -12.87 -1.13 -0.38
C TRP A 204 -11.62 -0.28 -0.18
N PHE A 205 -10.54 -0.90 0.29
CA PHE A 205 -9.24 -0.24 0.35
C PHE A 205 -8.50 -0.47 -0.96
N GLY A 206 -8.07 0.61 -1.58
CA GLY A 206 -7.44 0.55 -2.88
C GLY A 206 -6.37 1.59 -3.11
N SER A 207 -5.64 1.43 -4.20
CA SER A 207 -4.65 2.41 -4.64
C SER A 207 -5.32 3.67 -5.15
N ALA A 208 -4.73 4.84 -4.89
CA ALA A 208 -5.10 6.10 -5.52
C ALA A 208 -5.12 6.00 -7.06
N ALA A 209 -4.29 5.13 -7.65
CA ALA A 209 -4.27 4.86 -9.09
C ALA A 209 -5.59 4.27 -9.62
N SER A 210 -6.39 3.63 -8.78
CA SER A 210 -7.70 3.07 -9.18
C SER A 210 -8.77 4.14 -9.41
N PHE A 211 -8.58 5.37 -8.95
CA PHE A 211 -9.58 6.43 -8.97
C PHE A 211 -10.11 6.71 -10.38
N GLY A 212 -9.20 6.82 -11.36
CA GLY A 212 -9.59 7.11 -12.75
C GLY A 212 -10.47 6.03 -13.37
N GLY A 213 -10.12 4.76 -13.16
CA GLY A 213 -10.91 3.61 -13.63
C GLY A 213 -12.24 3.46 -12.89
N MET A 214 -12.24 3.75 -11.58
CA MET A 214 -13.44 3.69 -10.73
C MET A 214 -14.55 4.63 -11.23
N LYS A 215 -14.17 5.83 -11.64
CA LYS A 215 -15.10 6.88 -12.09
C LYS A 215 -15.97 6.47 -13.29
N GLY A 216 -15.48 5.53 -14.10
CA GLY A 216 -16.23 5.01 -15.27
C GLY A 216 -17.20 3.89 -14.95
N VAL A 217 -17.07 3.23 -13.81
CA VAL A 217 -17.86 2.01 -13.48
C VAL A 217 -18.70 2.15 -12.22
N LEU A 218 -18.33 3.01 -11.29
CA LEU A 218 -19.09 3.32 -10.08
C LEU A 218 -19.22 4.84 -9.95
N PRO A 219 -20.28 5.44 -10.53
CA PRO A 219 -20.35 6.90 -10.65
C PRO A 219 -20.52 7.64 -9.33
N ASN A 220 -21.13 7.02 -8.31
CA ASN A 220 -21.40 7.64 -7.01
C ASN A 220 -20.52 7.04 -5.91
N PHE A 221 -19.25 7.40 -5.92
CA PHE A 221 -18.31 7.01 -4.86
C PHE A 221 -17.55 8.22 -4.33
N THR A 222 -17.00 8.05 -3.14
CA THR A 222 -16.01 8.97 -2.58
C THR A 222 -14.76 8.24 -2.14
N THR A 223 -13.69 8.99 -1.90
CA THR A 223 -12.44 8.45 -1.34
C THR A 223 -12.04 9.22 -0.10
N ASN A 224 -11.58 8.49 0.89
CA ASN A 224 -11.03 9.02 2.13
C ASN A 224 -9.65 8.38 2.41
N PRO A 225 -8.83 8.98 3.28
CA PRO A 225 -7.69 8.27 3.83
C PRO A 225 -8.11 6.92 4.41
N ILE A 226 -7.19 5.94 4.37
CA ILE A 226 -7.44 4.64 5.01
C ILE A 226 -7.75 4.83 6.50
N LEU A 227 -8.61 3.98 7.03
CA LEU A 227 -9.02 4.01 8.44
C LEU A 227 -7.82 3.84 9.39
N TYR A 228 -7.97 4.34 10.59
CA TYR A 228 -7.04 4.15 11.69
C TYR A 228 -7.79 3.83 12.98
N TRP A 229 -7.13 3.27 13.98
CA TRP A 229 -7.67 3.10 15.31
C TRP A 229 -7.46 4.39 16.11
N ASP A 230 -8.55 5.05 16.52
CA ASP A 230 -8.45 6.25 17.35
C ASP A 230 -7.88 5.92 18.75
N SER A 231 -8.10 4.70 19.20
CA SER A 231 -7.55 4.14 20.44
C SER A 231 -6.05 3.86 20.40
N VAL A 232 -5.41 3.84 19.22
CA VAL A 232 -3.97 3.61 19.09
C VAL A 232 -3.22 4.94 19.05
N THR A 233 -2.26 5.10 19.95
CA THR A 233 -1.43 6.31 20.04
C THR A 233 -0.68 6.54 18.73
N GLY A 234 -0.77 7.75 18.18
CA GLY A 234 -0.12 8.13 16.92
C GLY A 234 -1.02 8.07 15.68
N GLY A 235 -2.17 7.43 15.74
CA GLY A 235 -3.14 7.37 14.68
C GLY A 235 -3.91 8.70 14.54
N LYS A 236 -3.40 9.61 13.70
CA LYS A 236 -4.14 10.85 13.34
C LYS A 236 -3.79 11.30 11.93
#